data_5d0122f1edf9c9f5956a1d17d6939d23
#
_entry.id   5d0122f1edf9c9f5956a1d17d6939d23
#
_cell.length_a   1.000
_cell.length_b   1.000
_cell.length_c   1.000
_cell.angle_alpha   90.00
_cell.angle_beta   90.00
_cell.angle_gamma   90.00
#
_symmetry.space_group_name_H-M   'P 1'
#
loop_
_entity.id
_entity.type
_entity.pdbx_description
1 polymer ?
#
loop_
_entity_poly.entity_id
_entity_poly.type
_entity_poly.pdbx_seq_one_letter_code
_entity_poly.pdbx_strand_id
1 'polypeptide(L)'
;MEFSQYDDNNNLSLTKFESMLKTNNVLFFDSNEFENIIHHYLDNGKIALAKKAIKLGLEQHPTSTNLKLFRIEVHVFENKLDLADELLNALYEIEPSNEEVFIQKANIFSKQDNHEKAIQTLQKALELSEETSDLYSLIGMEYLFLDKFEEAKSSFMKCLETDNEDYSALYNIIYCFDFLEQNKEAIDYLNTYIDSNPYCQVAWHQIGKQYFSLKDYNKALTSFDFAIISDEVFIGAYLEKGKVLEKLSRYEEAIENYKITLALDDPTSFALLRIGKCYEK
;
A
#
# COMPACT_ATOMS: atom_id res chain seq x y z
N MET A 1 -13.48 -22.16 -5.31
CA MET A 1 -13.59 -22.58 -6.73
C MET A 1 -13.75 -21.38 -7.69
N GLU A 2 -14.27 -20.23 -7.29
CA GLU A 2 -14.39 -19.04 -8.16
C GLU A 2 -13.06 -18.33 -8.41
N PHE A 3 -12.17 -18.22 -7.43
CA PHE A 3 -10.86 -17.57 -7.59
C PHE A 3 -9.95 -18.23 -8.65
N SER A 4 -10.01 -19.56 -8.83
CA SER A 4 -9.18 -20.23 -9.84
C SER A 4 -9.68 -20.01 -11.28
N GLN A 5 -10.96 -19.74 -11.48
CA GLN A 5 -11.51 -19.45 -12.82
C GLN A 5 -11.24 -18.01 -13.28
N TYR A 6 -11.13 -17.04 -12.34
CA TYR A 6 -10.78 -15.66 -12.64
C TYR A 6 -9.32 -15.54 -13.10
N ASP A 7 -8.40 -16.20 -12.41
CA ASP A 7 -6.97 -16.21 -12.77
C ASP A 7 -6.72 -16.92 -14.12
N ASP A 8 -7.43 -18.01 -14.41
CA ASP A 8 -7.29 -18.74 -15.68
C ASP A 8 -7.80 -17.89 -16.87
N ASN A 9 -8.89 -17.15 -16.72
CA ASN A 9 -9.42 -16.28 -17.78
C ASN A 9 -8.51 -15.06 -18.03
N ASN A 10 -7.97 -14.43 -16.99
CA ASN A 10 -7.05 -13.29 -17.11
C ASN A 10 -5.76 -13.71 -17.84
N ASN A 11 -5.20 -14.88 -17.51
CA ASN A 11 -4.03 -15.44 -18.19
C ASN A 11 -4.33 -15.74 -19.67
N LEU A 12 -5.56 -16.18 -20.00
CA LEU A 12 -5.94 -16.48 -21.37
C LEU A 12 -6.04 -15.21 -22.22
N SER A 13 -6.67 -14.16 -21.71
CA SER A 13 -6.81 -12.86 -22.40
C SER A 13 -5.44 -12.20 -22.61
N LEU A 14 -4.56 -12.24 -21.61
CA LEU A 14 -3.19 -11.74 -21.71
C LEU A 14 -2.40 -12.50 -22.80
N THR A 15 -2.45 -13.84 -22.79
CA THR A 15 -1.75 -14.67 -23.77
C THR A 15 -2.26 -14.41 -25.19
N LYS A 16 -3.57 -14.26 -25.37
CA LYS A 16 -4.19 -13.88 -26.66
C LYS A 16 -3.71 -12.50 -27.12
N PHE A 17 -3.66 -11.52 -26.20
CA PHE A 17 -3.21 -10.17 -26.50
C PHE A 17 -1.75 -10.14 -26.94
N GLU A 18 -0.86 -10.84 -26.24
CA GLU A 18 0.55 -10.96 -26.60
C GLU A 18 0.75 -11.67 -27.96
N SER A 19 -0.07 -12.69 -28.24
CA SER A 19 -0.06 -13.36 -29.55
C SER A 19 -0.51 -12.40 -30.66
N MET A 20 -1.56 -11.63 -30.43
CA MET A 20 -2.02 -10.59 -31.36
C MET A 20 -0.92 -9.58 -31.68
N LEU A 21 -0.18 -9.12 -30.67
CA LEU A 21 0.94 -8.19 -30.85
C LEU A 21 2.08 -8.74 -31.69
N LYS A 22 2.28 -10.09 -31.67
CA LYS A 22 3.34 -10.77 -32.46
C LYS A 22 2.90 -11.08 -33.90
N THR A 23 1.62 -11.30 -34.13
CA THR A 23 1.11 -11.82 -35.42
C THR A 23 0.47 -10.75 -36.30
N ASN A 24 0.30 -9.52 -35.85
CA ASN A 24 -0.48 -8.46 -36.51
C ASN A 24 -1.94 -8.83 -36.84
N ASN A 25 -2.47 -9.90 -36.27
CA ASN A 25 -3.89 -10.25 -36.38
C ASN A 25 -4.68 -9.46 -35.34
N VAL A 26 -5.62 -8.67 -35.79
CA VAL A 26 -6.51 -7.93 -34.85
C VAL A 26 -7.51 -8.89 -34.28
N LEU A 27 -7.44 -9.14 -32.96
CA LEU A 27 -8.42 -9.87 -32.19
C LEU A 27 -9.35 -8.89 -31.48
N PHE A 28 -10.58 -9.27 -31.29
CA PHE A 28 -11.53 -8.53 -30.46
C PHE A 28 -11.43 -9.01 -29.02
N PHE A 29 -11.48 -8.04 -28.08
CA PHE A 29 -11.53 -8.25 -26.64
C PHE A 29 -12.64 -7.40 -26.06
N ASP A 30 -13.28 -7.88 -25.00
CA ASP A 30 -14.24 -7.09 -24.25
C ASP A 30 -13.52 -5.98 -23.44
N SER A 31 -14.28 -4.93 -23.05
CA SER A 31 -13.71 -3.82 -22.25
C SER A 31 -13.02 -4.33 -21.00
N ASN A 32 -13.65 -5.22 -20.25
CA ASN A 32 -13.10 -5.81 -19.03
C ASN A 32 -11.83 -6.64 -19.29
N GLU A 33 -11.73 -7.31 -20.45
CA GLU A 33 -10.48 -8.01 -20.81
C GLU A 33 -9.33 -7.02 -21.03
N PHE A 34 -9.61 -5.87 -21.69
CA PHE A 34 -8.60 -4.81 -21.81
C PHE A 34 -8.22 -4.23 -20.46
N GLU A 35 -9.17 -3.97 -19.57
CA GLU A 35 -8.92 -3.46 -18.22
C GLU A 35 -7.97 -4.38 -17.45
N ASN A 36 -8.24 -5.69 -17.43
CA ASN A 36 -7.38 -6.68 -16.79
C ASN A 36 -5.96 -6.73 -17.42
N ILE A 37 -5.86 -6.64 -18.74
CA ILE A 37 -4.58 -6.61 -19.45
C ILE A 37 -3.79 -5.34 -19.08
N ILE A 38 -4.47 -4.20 -19.00
CA ILE A 38 -3.87 -2.91 -18.65
C ILE A 38 -3.37 -2.95 -17.23
N HIS A 39 -4.17 -3.36 -16.25
CA HIS A 39 -3.77 -3.54 -14.86
C HIS A 39 -2.53 -4.43 -14.76
N HIS A 40 -2.57 -5.62 -15.38
CA HIS A 40 -1.41 -6.51 -15.36
C HIS A 40 -0.12 -5.82 -15.85
N TYR A 41 -0.19 -5.01 -16.91
CA TYR A 41 0.99 -4.31 -17.40
C TYR A 41 1.41 -3.14 -16.52
N LEU A 42 0.48 -2.42 -15.90
CA LEU A 42 0.79 -1.33 -14.97
C LEU A 42 1.46 -1.87 -13.71
N ASP A 43 0.91 -2.93 -13.10
CA ASP A 43 1.44 -3.58 -11.90
C ASP A 43 2.86 -4.14 -12.12
N ASN A 44 3.14 -4.60 -13.33
CA ASN A 44 4.48 -5.09 -13.71
C ASN A 44 5.41 -3.99 -14.28
N GLY A 45 5.04 -2.72 -14.19
CA GLY A 45 5.83 -1.59 -14.68
C GLY A 45 6.01 -1.55 -16.20
N LYS A 46 5.23 -2.31 -16.96
CA LYS A 46 5.31 -2.41 -18.43
C LYS A 46 4.49 -1.32 -19.13
N ILE A 47 4.76 -0.06 -18.81
CA ILE A 47 3.97 1.11 -19.25
C ILE A 47 3.78 1.18 -20.78
N ALA A 48 4.80 0.82 -21.56
CA ALA A 48 4.71 0.83 -23.04
C ALA A 48 3.66 -0.17 -23.56
N LEU A 49 3.50 -1.33 -22.91
CA LEU A 49 2.50 -2.34 -23.26
C LEU A 49 1.12 -1.91 -22.78
N ALA A 50 1.00 -1.34 -21.56
CA ALA A 50 -0.24 -0.76 -21.06
C ALA A 50 -0.78 0.31 -22.03
N LYS A 51 0.05 1.25 -22.48
CA LYS A 51 -0.34 2.27 -23.48
C LYS A 51 -0.83 1.65 -24.79
N LYS A 52 -0.23 0.56 -25.22
CA LYS A 52 -0.63 -0.15 -26.44
C LYS A 52 -2.00 -0.82 -26.26
N ALA A 53 -2.22 -1.44 -25.08
CA ALA A 53 -3.52 -2.02 -24.71
C ALA A 53 -4.60 -0.95 -24.60
N ILE A 54 -4.32 0.18 -23.93
CA ILE A 54 -5.25 1.32 -23.84
C ILE A 54 -5.64 1.84 -25.24
N LYS A 55 -4.65 2.03 -26.12
CA LYS A 55 -4.91 2.51 -27.48
C LYS A 55 -5.82 1.55 -28.24
N LEU A 56 -5.51 0.27 -28.28
CA LEU A 56 -6.28 -0.75 -28.97
C LEU A 56 -7.66 -0.93 -28.31
N GLY A 57 -7.73 -0.86 -26.99
CA GLY A 57 -8.99 -0.91 -26.25
C GLY A 57 -9.91 0.26 -26.62
N LEU A 58 -9.41 1.49 -26.69
CA LEU A 58 -10.19 2.66 -27.11
C LEU A 58 -10.56 2.67 -28.60
N GLU A 59 -9.80 1.98 -29.46
CA GLU A 59 -10.19 1.76 -30.87
C GLU A 59 -11.38 0.80 -30.96
N GLN A 60 -11.49 -0.20 -30.08
CA GLN A 60 -12.61 -1.16 -30.05
C GLN A 60 -13.79 -0.67 -29.19
N HIS A 61 -13.53 0.05 -28.11
CA HIS A 61 -14.51 0.55 -27.14
C HIS A 61 -14.32 2.06 -26.89
N PRO A 62 -14.63 2.93 -27.86
CA PRO A 62 -14.32 4.37 -27.77
C PRO A 62 -15.15 5.10 -26.68
N THR A 63 -16.23 4.49 -26.20
CA THR A 63 -17.10 5.05 -25.16
C THR A 63 -16.73 4.57 -23.75
N SER A 64 -15.84 3.57 -23.60
CA SER A 64 -15.48 3.04 -22.28
C SER A 64 -14.82 4.12 -21.41
N THR A 65 -15.45 4.42 -20.29
CA THR A 65 -14.97 5.36 -19.29
C THR A 65 -13.70 4.87 -18.63
N ASN A 66 -13.65 3.60 -18.22
CA ASN A 66 -12.50 3.01 -17.56
C ASN A 66 -11.23 3.07 -18.45
N LEU A 67 -11.36 2.75 -19.75
CA LEU A 67 -10.22 2.85 -20.67
C LEU A 67 -9.74 4.29 -20.88
N LYS A 68 -10.65 5.29 -20.79
CA LYS A 68 -10.26 6.71 -20.81
C LYS A 68 -9.55 7.10 -19.53
N LEU A 69 -10.03 6.62 -18.36
CA LEU A 69 -9.39 6.84 -17.06
C LEU A 69 -7.97 6.26 -17.02
N PHE A 70 -7.76 5.03 -17.46
CA PHE A 70 -6.39 4.47 -17.60
C PHE A 70 -5.48 5.32 -18.51
N ARG A 71 -6.04 5.89 -19.59
CA ARG A 71 -5.25 6.80 -20.43
C ARG A 71 -4.85 8.06 -19.67
N ILE A 72 -5.75 8.61 -18.88
CA ILE A 72 -5.48 9.79 -18.03
C ILE A 72 -4.44 9.44 -16.97
N GLU A 73 -4.60 8.33 -16.25
CA GLU A 73 -3.67 7.83 -15.25
C GLU A 73 -2.24 7.71 -15.80
N VAL A 74 -2.09 7.08 -16.97
CA VAL A 74 -0.78 6.97 -17.64
C VAL A 74 -0.21 8.34 -17.99
N HIS A 75 -1.04 9.33 -18.39
CA HIS A 75 -0.55 10.69 -18.63
C HIS A 75 -0.12 11.39 -17.34
N VAL A 76 -0.83 11.19 -16.24
CA VAL A 76 -0.43 11.67 -14.90
C VAL A 76 0.88 11.03 -14.48
N PHE A 77 1.04 9.72 -14.67
CA PHE A 77 2.28 9.00 -14.38
C PHE A 77 3.47 9.53 -15.20
N GLU A 78 3.25 9.82 -16.50
CA GLU A 78 4.26 10.39 -17.39
C GLU A 78 4.49 11.90 -17.16
N ASN A 79 3.87 12.50 -16.14
CA ASN A 79 3.93 13.93 -15.84
C ASN A 79 3.43 14.85 -16.97
N LYS A 80 2.51 14.35 -17.81
CA LYS A 80 1.83 15.11 -18.88
C LYS A 80 0.53 15.72 -18.34
N LEU A 81 0.66 16.57 -17.31
CA LEU A 81 -0.46 17.01 -16.49
C LEU A 81 -1.48 17.84 -17.26
N ASP A 82 -1.06 18.71 -18.19
CA ASP A 82 -1.97 19.54 -19.00
C ASP A 82 -2.88 18.66 -19.88
N LEU A 83 -2.30 17.63 -20.52
CA LEU A 83 -3.05 16.71 -21.37
C LEU A 83 -4.00 15.83 -20.53
N ALA A 84 -3.54 15.37 -19.36
CA ALA A 84 -4.37 14.62 -18.43
C ALA A 84 -5.58 15.46 -17.97
N ASP A 85 -5.34 16.72 -17.64
CA ASP A 85 -6.39 17.65 -17.19
C ASP A 85 -7.43 17.95 -18.29
N GLU A 86 -6.98 18.14 -19.53
CA GLU A 86 -7.87 18.34 -20.68
C GLU A 86 -8.79 17.13 -20.90
N LEU A 87 -8.21 15.91 -20.87
CA LEU A 87 -8.96 14.68 -21.05
C LEU A 87 -9.93 14.43 -19.89
N LEU A 88 -9.51 14.75 -18.67
CA LEU A 88 -10.32 14.60 -17.47
C LEU A 88 -11.51 15.56 -17.45
N ASN A 89 -11.28 16.82 -17.84
CA ASN A 89 -12.37 17.79 -17.95
C ASN A 89 -13.40 17.37 -19.01
N ALA A 90 -12.97 16.81 -20.14
CA ALA A 90 -13.87 16.26 -21.14
C ALA A 90 -14.67 15.04 -20.63
N LEU A 91 -14.08 14.23 -19.75
CA LEU A 91 -14.77 13.11 -19.12
C LEU A 91 -15.77 13.58 -18.06
N TYR A 92 -15.41 14.59 -17.26
CA TYR A 92 -16.28 15.21 -16.26
C TYR A 92 -17.58 15.78 -16.85
N GLU A 93 -17.53 16.38 -18.05
CA GLU A 93 -18.73 16.87 -18.75
C GLU A 93 -19.73 15.75 -19.12
N ILE A 94 -19.23 14.51 -19.24
CA ILE A 94 -20.03 13.33 -19.57
C ILE A 94 -20.54 12.63 -18.31
N GLU A 95 -19.68 12.52 -17.30
CA GLU A 95 -19.92 11.77 -16.06
C GLU A 95 -19.54 12.61 -14.81
N PRO A 96 -20.33 13.65 -14.48
CA PRO A 96 -19.99 14.56 -13.39
C PRO A 96 -20.08 13.96 -11.98
N SER A 97 -20.70 12.79 -11.84
CA SER A 97 -20.85 12.06 -10.58
C SER A 97 -19.91 10.84 -10.47
N ASN A 98 -18.96 10.69 -11.38
CA ASN A 98 -18.01 9.61 -11.33
C ASN A 98 -16.88 9.99 -10.36
N GLU A 99 -16.76 9.25 -9.25
CA GLU A 99 -15.77 9.50 -8.20
C GLU A 99 -14.33 9.42 -8.71
N GLU A 100 -14.05 8.50 -9.65
CA GLU A 100 -12.72 8.29 -10.19
C GLU A 100 -12.20 9.54 -10.93
N VAL A 101 -13.10 10.34 -11.51
CA VAL A 101 -12.75 11.64 -12.12
C VAL A 101 -12.14 12.58 -11.07
N PHE A 102 -12.69 12.59 -9.84
CA PHE A 102 -12.17 13.41 -8.76
C PHE A 102 -10.87 12.85 -8.21
N ILE A 103 -10.72 11.52 -8.13
CA ILE A 103 -9.46 10.86 -7.72
C ILE A 103 -8.34 11.24 -8.69
N GLN A 104 -8.56 11.10 -10.00
CA GLN A 104 -7.55 11.47 -10.99
C GLN A 104 -7.24 12.98 -10.98
N LYS A 105 -8.23 13.83 -10.69
CA LYS A 105 -8.02 15.28 -10.53
C LYS A 105 -7.16 15.59 -9.30
N ALA A 106 -7.40 14.89 -8.20
CA ALA A 106 -6.59 15.01 -7.00
C ALA A 106 -5.14 14.57 -7.24
N ASN A 107 -4.93 13.47 -8.00
CA ASN A 107 -3.62 13.01 -8.40
C ASN A 107 -2.85 14.06 -9.23
N ILE A 108 -3.56 14.80 -10.11
CA ILE A 108 -2.96 15.92 -10.85
C ILE A 108 -2.53 17.03 -9.88
N PHE A 109 -3.39 17.42 -8.92
CA PHE A 109 -3.04 18.44 -7.92
C PHE A 109 -1.89 18.00 -7.03
N SER A 110 -1.85 16.73 -6.60
CA SER A 110 -0.74 16.17 -5.83
C SER A 110 0.58 16.23 -6.59
N LYS A 111 0.59 15.87 -7.88
CA LYS A 111 1.76 16.00 -8.76
C LYS A 111 2.22 17.45 -9.00
N GLN A 112 1.34 18.42 -8.76
CA GLN A 112 1.64 19.86 -8.81
C GLN A 112 2.03 20.43 -7.43
N ASP A 113 2.29 19.58 -6.44
CA ASP A 113 2.56 19.93 -5.04
C ASP A 113 1.43 20.78 -4.39
N ASN A 114 0.19 20.66 -4.90
CA ASN A 114 -0.99 21.38 -4.40
C ASN A 114 -1.86 20.43 -3.55
N HIS A 115 -1.29 19.99 -2.44
CA HIS A 115 -1.88 18.97 -1.57
C HIS A 115 -3.21 19.40 -0.95
N GLU A 116 -3.39 20.73 -0.64
CA GLU A 116 -4.65 21.22 -0.14
C GLU A 116 -5.80 21.09 -1.13
N LYS A 117 -5.53 21.35 -2.43
CA LYS A 117 -6.56 21.13 -3.47
C LYS A 117 -6.79 19.64 -3.73
N ALA A 118 -5.75 18.81 -3.63
CA ALA A 118 -5.91 17.37 -3.72
C ALA A 118 -6.87 16.86 -2.65
N ILE A 119 -6.67 17.25 -1.37
CA ILE A 119 -7.55 16.90 -0.26
C ILE A 119 -8.99 17.37 -0.52
N GLN A 120 -9.19 18.64 -0.89
CA GLN A 120 -10.53 19.17 -1.18
C GLN A 120 -11.24 18.40 -2.31
N THR A 121 -10.48 17.92 -3.28
CA THR A 121 -10.99 17.15 -4.41
C THR A 121 -11.33 15.72 -3.99
N LEU A 122 -10.48 15.08 -3.19
CA LEU A 122 -10.76 13.76 -2.62
C LEU A 122 -11.97 13.78 -1.67
N GLN A 123 -12.18 14.87 -0.93
CA GLN A 123 -13.38 15.03 -0.12
C GLN A 123 -14.68 15.05 -0.95
N LYS A 124 -14.63 15.57 -2.19
CA LYS A 124 -15.77 15.46 -3.11
C LYS A 124 -15.97 14.04 -3.64
N ALA A 125 -14.89 13.31 -3.88
CA ALA A 125 -14.97 11.89 -4.21
C ALA A 125 -15.64 11.09 -3.09
N LEU A 126 -15.32 11.38 -1.81
CA LEU A 126 -15.96 10.75 -0.65
C LEU A 126 -17.49 10.97 -0.58
N GLU A 127 -18.00 12.10 -1.10
CA GLU A 127 -19.44 12.37 -1.14
C GLU A 127 -20.16 11.52 -2.20
N LEU A 128 -19.42 10.95 -3.15
CA LEU A 128 -19.96 10.20 -4.29
C LEU A 128 -19.75 8.69 -4.15
N SER A 129 -18.72 8.27 -3.41
CA SER A 129 -18.30 6.89 -3.29
C SER A 129 -19.02 6.16 -2.15
N GLU A 130 -19.34 4.89 -2.40
CA GLU A 130 -19.78 3.95 -1.36
C GLU A 130 -18.56 3.27 -0.69
N GLU A 131 -17.46 3.12 -1.42
CA GLU A 131 -16.21 2.53 -0.94
C GLU A 131 -15.22 3.65 -0.56
N THR A 132 -15.05 3.89 0.74
CA THR A 132 -14.33 5.07 1.24
C THR A 132 -12.93 4.79 1.76
N SER A 133 -12.53 3.52 1.89
CA SER A 133 -11.24 3.12 2.46
C SER A 133 -10.07 3.77 1.73
N ASP A 134 -9.97 3.54 0.42
CA ASP A 134 -8.87 4.05 -0.41
C ASP A 134 -8.83 5.58 -0.43
N LEU A 135 -10.02 6.21 -0.44
CA LEU A 135 -10.10 7.67 -0.40
C LEU A 135 -9.55 8.26 0.91
N TYR A 136 -9.86 7.62 2.06
CA TYR A 136 -9.27 8.04 3.33
C TYR A 136 -7.76 7.80 3.37
N SER A 137 -7.27 6.72 2.77
CA SER A 137 -5.84 6.46 2.63
C SER A 137 -5.15 7.55 1.79
N LEU A 138 -5.72 7.91 0.63
CA LEU A 138 -5.21 8.99 -0.22
C LEU A 138 -5.21 10.35 0.50
N ILE A 139 -6.30 10.70 1.20
CA ILE A 139 -6.37 11.93 2.00
C ILE A 139 -5.30 11.92 3.10
N GLY A 140 -5.09 10.79 3.77
CA GLY A 140 -4.04 10.63 4.78
C GLY A 140 -2.65 10.89 4.20
N MET A 141 -2.36 10.36 3.02
CA MET A 141 -1.09 10.61 2.32
C MET A 141 -0.91 12.09 1.96
N GLU A 142 -1.94 12.75 1.48
CA GLU A 142 -1.87 14.18 1.18
C GLU A 142 -1.62 15.04 2.45
N TYR A 143 -2.19 14.64 3.58
CA TYR A 143 -1.88 15.28 4.87
C TYR A 143 -0.44 15.03 5.33
N LEU A 144 0.13 13.86 5.06
CA LEU A 144 1.54 13.59 5.35
C LEU A 144 2.47 14.50 4.54
N PHE A 145 2.17 14.77 3.26
CA PHE A 145 2.94 15.73 2.45
C PHE A 145 2.88 17.16 2.97
N LEU A 146 1.85 17.49 3.75
CA LEU A 146 1.70 18.80 4.41
C LEU A 146 2.26 18.82 5.83
N ASP A 147 2.91 17.76 6.30
CA ASP A 147 3.35 17.57 7.69
C ASP A 147 2.22 17.70 8.73
N LYS A 148 0.97 17.44 8.34
CA LYS A 148 -0.22 17.45 9.18
C LYS A 148 -0.50 16.06 9.75
N PHE A 149 0.34 15.64 10.72
CA PHE A 149 0.35 14.27 11.21
C PHE A 149 -0.90 13.89 12.00
N GLU A 150 -1.56 14.81 12.70
CA GLU A 150 -2.82 14.53 13.42
C GLU A 150 -3.96 14.27 12.44
N GLU A 151 -4.07 15.08 11.38
CA GLU A 151 -5.08 14.93 10.34
C GLU A 151 -4.82 13.67 9.50
N ALA A 152 -3.55 13.38 9.18
CA ALA A 152 -3.14 12.15 8.50
C ALA A 152 -3.54 10.92 9.31
N LYS A 153 -3.17 10.88 10.60
CA LYS A 153 -3.54 9.83 11.55
C LYS A 153 -5.04 9.59 11.57
N SER A 154 -5.82 10.67 11.69
CA SER A 154 -7.30 10.57 11.71
C SER A 154 -7.85 9.99 10.41
N SER A 155 -7.26 10.33 9.27
CA SER A 155 -7.69 9.80 7.97
C SER A 155 -7.36 8.31 7.83
N PHE A 156 -6.15 7.89 8.20
CA PHE A 156 -5.79 6.46 8.17
C PHE A 156 -6.59 5.63 9.18
N MET A 157 -6.97 6.19 10.33
CA MET A 157 -7.87 5.52 11.27
C MET A 157 -9.25 5.25 10.63
N LYS A 158 -9.80 6.19 9.88
CA LYS A 158 -11.05 5.99 9.14
C LYS A 158 -10.91 4.96 8.01
N CYS A 159 -9.76 4.91 7.34
CA CYS A 159 -9.44 3.85 6.38
C CYS A 159 -9.51 2.48 7.06
N LEU A 160 -8.85 2.33 8.22
CA LEU A 160 -8.79 1.07 8.96
C LEU A 160 -10.15 0.68 9.61
N GLU A 161 -11.06 1.64 9.87
CA GLU A 161 -12.43 1.37 10.31
C GLU A 161 -13.28 0.69 9.23
N THR A 162 -13.00 0.97 7.94
CA THR A 162 -13.70 0.39 6.80
C THR A 162 -13.02 -0.87 6.27
N ASP A 163 -11.70 -0.92 6.30
CA ASP A 163 -10.88 -2.09 5.96
C ASP A 163 -9.89 -2.38 7.11
N ASN A 164 -10.28 -3.26 8.01
CA ASN A 164 -9.51 -3.58 9.21
C ASN A 164 -8.25 -4.42 8.94
N GLU A 165 -8.05 -4.88 7.71
CA GLU A 165 -6.86 -5.63 7.28
C GLU A 165 -5.87 -4.78 6.47
N ASP A 166 -6.13 -3.49 6.27
CA ASP A 166 -5.18 -2.58 5.64
C ASP A 166 -3.97 -2.31 6.55
N TYR A 167 -2.97 -3.18 6.44
CA TYR A 167 -1.71 -3.02 7.19
C TYR A 167 -0.93 -1.77 6.79
N SER A 168 -1.12 -1.25 5.56
CA SER A 168 -0.49 0.01 5.13
C SER A 168 -1.04 1.18 5.92
N ALA A 169 -2.37 1.24 6.09
CA ALA A 169 -3.01 2.23 6.95
C ALA A 169 -2.54 2.10 8.40
N LEU A 170 -2.45 0.86 8.95
CA LEU A 170 -1.94 0.63 10.29
C LEU A 170 -0.50 1.14 10.47
N TYR A 171 0.40 0.87 9.52
CA TYR A 171 1.77 1.40 9.55
C TYR A 171 1.80 2.92 9.50
N ASN A 172 0.97 3.56 8.67
CA ASN A 172 0.89 5.01 8.57
C ASN A 172 0.33 5.66 9.85
N ILE A 173 -0.63 5.04 10.52
CA ILE A 173 -1.13 5.47 11.84
C ILE A 173 0.02 5.49 12.85
N ILE A 174 0.80 4.40 12.93
CA ILE A 174 1.92 4.31 13.86
C ILE A 174 3.03 5.29 13.49
N TYR A 175 3.32 5.48 12.20
CA TYR A 175 4.25 6.50 11.74
C TYR A 175 3.85 7.90 12.24
N CYS A 176 2.55 8.24 12.17
CA CYS A 176 2.05 9.51 12.70
C CYS A 176 2.22 9.60 14.22
N PHE A 177 1.91 8.54 14.98
CA PHE A 177 2.13 8.51 16.42
C PHE A 177 3.62 8.68 16.79
N ASP A 178 4.52 8.00 16.05
CA ASP A 178 5.96 8.09 16.26
C ASP A 178 6.46 9.53 16.03
N PHE A 179 5.99 10.18 14.96
CA PHE A 179 6.37 11.56 14.63
C PHE A 179 5.87 12.57 15.67
N LEU A 180 4.70 12.31 16.24
CA LEU A 180 4.08 13.11 17.30
C LEU A 180 4.63 12.78 18.71
N GLU A 181 5.55 11.82 18.82
CA GLU A 181 6.10 11.32 20.09
C GLU A 181 5.01 10.74 21.04
N GLN A 182 3.91 10.24 20.50
CA GLN A 182 2.74 9.73 21.22
C GLN A 182 2.83 8.21 21.45
N ASN A 183 3.93 7.71 22.00
CA ASN A 183 4.17 6.27 22.17
C ASN A 183 3.12 5.55 23.03
N LYS A 184 2.58 6.21 24.05
CA LYS A 184 1.58 5.60 24.94
C LYS A 184 0.23 5.49 24.24
N GLU A 185 -0.17 6.54 23.57
CA GLU A 185 -1.39 6.60 22.79
C GLU A 185 -1.36 5.56 21.64
N ALA A 186 -0.18 5.36 21.02
CA ALA A 186 0.03 4.31 20.04
C ALA A 186 -0.20 2.91 20.63
N ILE A 187 0.32 2.66 21.85
CA ILE A 187 0.11 1.39 22.54
C ILE A 187 -1.38 1.20 22.87
N ASP A 188 -2.05 2.21 23.37
CA ASP A 188 -3.48 2.14 23.72
C ASP A 188 -4.33 1.86 22.47
N TYR A 189 -4.03 2.54 21.36
CA TYR A 189 -4.68 2.31 20.07
C TYR A 189 -4.46 0.88 19.57
N LEU A 190 -3.21 0.42 19.57
CA LEU A 190 -2.86 -0.93 19.11
C LEU A 190 -3.47 -2.02 20.00
N ASN A 191 -3.56 -1.81 21.32
CA ASN A 191 -4.25 -2.73 22.21
C ASN A 191 -5.73 -2.85 21.84
N THR A 192 -6.41 -1.73 21.55
CA THR A 192 -7.81 -1.76 21.09
C THR A 192 -7.92 -2.50 19.75
N TYR A 193 -6.96 -2.31 18.85
CA TYR A 193 -6.95 -3.00 17.56
C TYR A 193 -6.78 -4.52 17.70
N ILE A 194 -5.86 -4.99 18.57
CA ILE A 194 -5.64 -6.43 18.78
C ILE A 194 -6.79 -7.11 19.53
N ASP A 195 -7.63 -6.38 20.30
CA ASP A 195 -8.83 -6.95 20.89
C ASP A 195 -9.77 -7.55 19.82
N SER A 196 -9.82 -6.94 18.63
CA SER A 196 -10.55 -7.43 17.47
C SER A 196 -9.71 -8.31 16.52
N ASN A 197 -8.39 -8.12 16.51
CA ASN A 197 -7.45 -8.78 15.60
C ASN A 197 -6.29 -9.44 16.37
N PRO A 198 -6.55 -10.43 17.25
CA PRO A 198 -5.56 -10.95 18.21
C PRO A 198 -4.34 -11.64 17.59
N TYR A 199 -4.45 -12.09 16.34
CA TYR A 199 -3.37 -12.73 15.59
C TYR A 199 -2.71 -11.81 14.55
N CYS A 200 -2.88 -10.49 14.67
CA CYS A 200 -2.20 -9.54 13.80
C CYS A 200 -0.73 -9.40 14.22
N GLN A 201 0.18 -10.07 13.54
CA GLN A 201 1.62 -10.02 13.79
C GLN A 201 2.18 -8.59 13.66
N VAL A 202 1.62 -7.79 12.74
CA VAL A 202 2.02 -6.39 12.52
C VAL A 202 1.71 -5.56 13.76
N ALA A 203 0.50 -5.67 14.31
CA ALA A 203 0.11 -4.91 15.50
C ALA A 203 0.98 -5.27 16.71
N TRP A 204 1.20 -6.56 16.98
CA TRP A 204 2.08 -7.01 18.06
C TRP A 204 3.51 -6.52 17.89
N HIS A 205 4.03 -6.56 16.67
CA HIS A 205 5.36 -6.03 16.36
C HIS A 205 5.45 -4.53 16.63
N GLN A 206 4.44 -3.74 16.22
CA GLN A 206 4.43 -2.29 16.48
C GLN A 206 4.31 -1.99 17.99
N ILE A 207 3.49 -2.72 18.75
CA ILE A 207 3.44 -2.61 20.23
C ILE A 207 4.85 -2.83 20.83
N GLY A 208 5.55 -3.86 20.36
CA GLY A 208 6.93 -4.16 20.80
C GLY A 208 7.89 -3.01 20.54
N LYS A 209 7.79 -2.36 19.36
CA LYS A 209 8.59 -1.18 19.02
C LYS A 209 8.28 0.01 19.94
N GLN A 210 7.01 0.25 20.24
CA GLN A 210 6.62 1.33 21.16
C GLN A 210 7.18 1.08 22.57
N TYR A 211 7.06 -0.13 23.11
CA TYR A 211 7.66 -0.46 24.40
C TYR A 211 9.20 -0.38 24.38
N PHE A 212 9.85 -0.74 23.26
CA PHE A 212 11.29 -0.55 23.10
C PHE A 212 11.69 0.93 23.17
N SER A 213 10.94 1.82 22.51
CA SER A 213 11.17 3.28 22.56
C SER A 213 11.01 3.82 23.98
N LEU A 214 10.04 3.29 24.74
CA LEU A 214 9.82 3.61 26.16
C LEU A 214 10.84 2.91 27.10
N LYS A 215 11.76 2.10 26.57
CA LYS A 215 12.74 1.28 27.30
C LYS A 215 12.13 0.22 28.24
N ASP A 216 10.86 -0.13 28.04
CA ASP A 216 10.22 -1.27 28.70
C ASP A 216 10.56 -2.55 27.94
N TYR A 217 11.80 -2.99 28.07
CA TYR A 217 12.36 -4.10 27.32
C TYR A 217 11.65 -5.43 27.56
N ASN A 218 11.09 -5.64 28.78
CA ASN A 218 10.37 -6.87 29.08
C ASN A 218 9.06 -6.94 28.31
N LYS A 219 8.29 -5.86 28.28
CA LYS A 219 7.04 -5.83 27.51
C LYS A 219 7.32 -5.87 26.02
N ALA A 220 8.41 -5.22 25.55
CA ALA A 220 8.84 -5.32 24.16
C ALA A 220 9.11 -6.77 23.75
N LEU A 221 9.85 -7.55 24.56
CA LEU A 221 10.09 -8.98 24.30
C LEU A 221 8.79 -9.77 24.19
N THR A 222 7.89 -9.59 25.19
CA THR A 222 6.59 -10.29 25.18
C THR A 222 5.79 -9.97 23.91
N SER A 223 5.78 -8.71 23.48
CA SER A 223 5.05 -8.31 22.28
C SER A 223 5.66 -8.91 21.00
N PHE A 224 6.99 -8.96 20.90
CA PHE A 224 7.64 -9.64 19.78
C PHE A 224 7.43 -11.16 19.82
N ASP A 225 7.33 -11.77 20.99
CA ASP A 225 6.97 -13.18 21.11
C ASP A 225 5.55 -13.43 20.58
N PHE A 226 4.57 -12.57 20.89
CA PHE A 226 3.25 -12.68 20.32
C PHE A 226 3.23 -12.44 18.81
N ALA A 227 4.03 -11.52 18.27
CA ALA A 227 4.17 -11.34 16.84
C ALA A 227 4.69 -12.61 16.14
N ILE A 228 5.69 -13.29 16.75
CA ILE A 228 6.24 -14.56 16.25
C ILE A 228 5.23 -15.69 16.36
N ILE A 229 4.45 -15.75 17.45
CA ILE A 229 3.40 -16.77 17.62
C ILE A 229 2.28 -16.57 16.56
N SER A 230 1.99 -15.32 16.20
CA SER A 230 0.98 -14.99 15.18
C SER A 230 1.46 -15.34 13.76
N ASP A 231 2.76 -15.16 13.50
CA ASP A 231 3.40 -15.50 12.23
C ASP A 231 4.87 -15.89 12.48
N GLU A 232 5.17 -17.19 12.42
CA GLU A 232 6.49 -17.74 12.70
C GLU A 232 7.56 -17.37 11.66
N VAL A 233 7.16 -16.87 10.49
CA VAL A 233 8.09 -16.42 9.43
C VAL A 233 8.21 -14.88 9.39
N PHE A 234 7.61 -14.16 10.33
CA PHE A 234 7.66 -12.70 10.39
C PHE A 234 9.04 -12.20 10.86
N ILE A 235 9.95 -12.03 9.92
CA ILE A 235 11.36 -11.65 10.12
C ILE A 235 11.52 -10.41 10.99
N GLY A 236 10.66 -9.41 10.83
CA GLY A 236 10.72 -8.16 11.58
C GLY A 236 10.72 -8.35 13.10
N ALA A 237 9.92 -9.30 13.61
CA ALA A 237 9.83 -9.57 15.04
C ALA A 237 11.12 -10.18 15.59
N TYR A 238 11.75 -11.12 14.88
CA TYR A 238 13.04 -11.69 15.30
C TYR A 238 14.16 -10.64 15.32
N LEU A 239 14.21 -9.76 14.31
CA LEU A 239 15.21 -8.68 14.25
C LEU A 239 15.06 -7.72 15.43
N GLU A 240 13.85 -7.25 15.71
CA GLU A 240 13.59 -6.32 16.81
C GLU A 240 13.80 -7.00 18.18
N LYS A 241 13.36 -8.26 18.34
CA LYS A 241 13.62 -9.06 19.53
C LYS A 241 15.12 -9.21 19.81
N GLY A 242 15.91 -9.49 18.77
CA GLY A 242 17.38 -9.53 18.87
C GLY A 242 17.96 -8.21 19.38
N LYS A 243 17.48 -7.06 18.88
CA LYS A 243 17.91 -5.72 19.36
C LYS A 243 17.57 -5.51 20.85
N VAL A 244 16.40 -5.94 21.30
CA VAL A 244 16.00 -5.86 22.71
C VAL A 244 16.91 -6.71 23.58
N LEU A 245 17.18 -7.95 23.16
CA LEU A 245 18.05 -8.88 23.88
C LEU A 245 19.48 -8.33 24.03
N GLU A 246 20.02 -7.67 23.00
CA GLU A 246 21.29 -6.96 23.11
C GLU A 246 21.26 -5.84 24.17
N LYS A 247 20.16 -5.06 24.26
CA LYS A 247 20.00 -4.03 25.29
C LYS A 247 19.95 -4.61 26.70
N LEU A 248 19.50 -5.86 26.83
CA LEU A 248 19.48 -6.61 28.08
C LEU A 248 20.77 -7.40 28.32
N SER A 249 21.78 -7.28 27.44
CA SER A 249 23.05 -8.04 27.48
C SER A 249 22.87 -9.56 27.37
N ARG A 250 21.75 -10.02 26.78
CA ARG A 250 21.43 -11.43 26.52
C ARG A 250 21.93 -11.81 25.11
N TYR A 251 23.25 -11.74 24.92
CA TYR A 251 23.87 -11.79 23.58
C TYR A 251 23.71 -13.14 22.89
N GLU A 252 23.75 -14.26 23.63
CA GLU A 252 23.56 -15.60 23.05
C GLU A 252 22.15 -15.72 22.43
N GLU A 253 21.11 -15.29 23.14
CA GLU A 253 19.74 -15.33 22.68
C GLU A 253 19.52 -14.35 21.51
N ALA A 254 20.18 -13.19 21.52
CA ALA A 254 20.15 -12.27 20.38
C ALA A 254 20.73 -12.91 19.12
N ILE A 255 21.86 -13.62 19.23
CA ILE A 255 22.50 -14.36 18.13
C ILE A 255 21.53 -15.42 17.56
N GLU A 256 20.83 -16.16 18.43
CA GLU A 256 19.84 -17.16 17.98
C GLU A 256 18.73 -16.52 17.14
N ASN A 257 18.15 -15.42 17.61
CA ASN A 257 17.12 -14.70 16.87
C ASN A 257 17.64 -14.18 15.52
N TYR A 258 18.84 -13.59 15.46
CA TYR A 258 19.44 -13.16 14.20
C TYR A 258 19.78 -14.31 13.26
N LYS A 259 20.15 -15.50 13.78
CA LYS A 259 20.35 -16.70 12.95
C LYS A 259 19.03 -17.19 12.31
N ILE A 260 17.92 -17.10 13.04
CA ILE A 260 16.60 -17.43 12.48
C ILE A 260 16.30 -16.53 11.28
N THR A 261 16.58 -15.22 11.36
CA THR A 261 16.34 -14.33 10.21
C THR A 261 17.16 -14.70 8.99
N LEU A 262 18.39 -15.17 9.19
CA LEU A 262 19.26 -15.63 8.08
C LEU A 262 18.77 -16.94 7.44
N ALA A 263 17.98 -17.73 8.17
CA ALA A 263 17.40 -18.98 7.67
C ALA A 263 16.06 -18.75 6.93
N LEU A 264 15.34 -17.69 7.30
CA LEU A 264 14.02 -17.33 6.72
C LEU A 264 14.13 -16.48 5.43
N ASP A 265 15.22 -15.73 5.30
CA ASP A 265 15.44 -14.82 4.17
C ASP A 265 16.91 -14.92 3.71
N ASP A 266 17.23 -14.32 2.57
CA ASP A 266 18.61 -14.20 2.12
C ASP A 266 19.47 -13.45 3.15
N PRO A 267 20.74 -13.87 3.36
CA PRO A 267 21.58 -13.32 4.40
C PRO A 267 21.73 -11.81 4.30
N THR A 268 21.06 -11.08 5.20
CA THR A 268 21.19 -9.62 5.25
C THR A 268 22.49 -9.23 5.94
N SER A 269 23.17 -8.23 5.39
CA SER A 269 24.38 -7.67 6.03
C SER A 269 24.11 -7.16 7.45
N PHE A 270 22.87 -6.75 7.73
CA PHE A 270 22.47 -6.28 9.05
C PHE A 270 22.53 -7.39 10.11
N ALA A 271 21.88 -8.55 9.88
CA ALA A 271 21.87 -9.66 10.83
C ALA A 271 23.29 -10.19 11.08
N LEU A 272 24.10 -10.36 10.02
CA LEU A 272 25.50 -10.79 10.14
C LEU A 272 26.34 -9.80 10.97
N LEU A 273 26.17 -8.49 10.74
CA LEU A 273 26.87 -7.46 11.52
C LEU A 273 26.47 -7.50 12.99
N ARG A 274 25.17 -7.70 13.30
CA ARG A 274 24.69 -7.78 14.69
C ARG A 274 25.23 -9.02 15.40
N ILE A 275 25.23 -10.18 14.73
CA ILE A 275 25.83 -11.41 15.26
C ILE A 275 27.33 -11.19 15.59
N GLY A 276 28.08 -10.59 14.66
CA GLY A 276 29.50 -10.27 14.90
C GLY A 276 29.71 -9.39 16.15
N LYS A 277 28.88 -8.32 16.28
CA LYS A 277 28.92 -7.43 17.44
C LYS A 277 28.56 -8.15 18.77
N CYS A 278 27.63 -9.11 18.72
CA CYS A 278 27.29 -9.90 19.91
C CYS A 278 28.44 -10.82 20.35
N TYR A 279 29.22 -11.39 19.42
CA TYR A 279 30.39 -12.20 19.74
C TYR A 279 31.58 -11.41 20.33
N GLU A 280 31.60 -10.08 20.12
CA GLU A 280 32.62 -9.20 20.70
C GLU A 280 32.34 -8.80 22.16
N LYS A 281 31.17 -9.16 22.70
CA LYS A 281 30.70 -8.81 24.05
C LYS A 281 30.76 -9.96 25.02
#